data_9be35120f47e515516351fd82f7e7e10
#
_entry.id   9be35120f47e515516351fd82f7e7e10
#
_cell.length_a   1.000
_cell.length_b   1.000
_cell.length_c   1.000
_cell.angle_alpha   90.00
_cell.angle_beta   90.00
_cell.angle_gamma   90.00
#
_symmetry.space_group_name_H-M   'P 1'
#
loop_
_entity.id
_entity.type
_entity.pdbx_description
1 polymer ?
#
loop_
_entity_poly.entity_id
_entity_poly.type
_entity_poly.pdbx_seq_one_letter_code
_entity_poly.pdbx_strand_id
1 'polypeptide(L)'
;MKRVWMLNHYAQEPGRPGGTRHYSLARHLRQHGWDATIIAASVEHKTGRQRLDAGETQKVESYDGVRFLWVRTSTYSGNGFDRIRSMLQYAFNVPRAVRSTELEAPDVVIGSSVHPLAAWAGARLARRYNVPFIFEIRDLW
;
A
#
# COMPACT_ATOMS: atom_id res chain seq x y z
N MET A 1 19.49 -5.90 6.66
CA MET A 1 18.61 -5.96 5.50
C MET A 1 18.04 -4.56 5.26
N LYS A 2 18.05 -4.10 4.03
CA LYS A 2 17.44 -2.81 3.68
C LYS A 2 15.92 -2.93 3.59
N ARG A 3 15.21 -1.84 3.83
CA ARG A 3 13.75 -1.84 3.88
C ARG A 3 13.16 -0.96 2.80
N VAL A 4 12.13 -1.48 2.12
CA VAL A 4 11.39 -0.73 1.12
C VAL A 4 9.89 -0.74 1.46
N TRP A 5 9.28 0.42 1.42
CA TRP A 5 7.82 0.56 1.52
C TRP A 5 7.28 0.81 0.12
N MET A 6 6.32 -0.02 -0.28
CA MET A 6 5.65 0.10 -1.58
C MET A 6 4.20 0.51 -1.36
N LEU A 7 3.86 1.71 -1.77
CA LEU A 7 2.48 2.21 -1.69
C LEU A 7 1.76 1.93 -2.99
N ASN A 8 0.78 1.05 -2.94
CA ASN A 8 -0.13 0.78 -4.04
C ASN A 8 -1.53 0.54 -3.48
N HIS A 9 -2.44 1.46 -3.75
CA HIS A 9 -3.82 1.41 -3.25
C HIS A 9 -4.48 0.05 -3.52
N TYR A 10 -4.29 -0.50 -4.71
CA TYR A 10 -4.97 -1.72 -5.17
C TYR A 10 -4.12 -2.98 -5.07
N ALA A 11 -3.02 -2.98 -4.32
CA ALA A 11 -2.23 -4.18 -4.14
C ALA A 11 -3.04 -5.29 -3.48
N GLN A 12 -2.77 -6.52 -3.89
CA GLN A 12 -3.50 -7.68 -3.42
C GLN A 12 -2.56 -8.76 -2.90
N GLU A 13 -3.05 -9.50 -1.92
CA GLU A 13 -2.40 -10.69 -1.41
C GLU A 13 -2.44 -11.83 -2.44
N PRO A 14 -1.53 -12.81 -2.34
CA PRO A 14 -1.53 -13.97 -3.26
C PRO A 14 -2.81 -14.80 -3.09
N GLY A 15 -3.22 -15.46 -4.17
CA GLY A 15 -4.41 -16.33 -4.17
C GLY A 15 -5.73 -15.61 -4.41
N ARG A 16 -5.71 -14.31 -4.65
CA ARG A 16 -6.91 -13.53 -4.98
C ARG A 16 -6.88 -13.08 -6.43
N PRO A 17 -8.05 -12.91 -7.07
CA PRO A 17 -8.10 -12.42 -8.45
C PRO A 17 -7.59 -10.99 -8.53
N GLY A 18 -6.68 -10.73 -9.45
CA GLY A 18 -6.12 -9.39 -9.67
C GLY A 18 -4.62 -9.36 -9.66
N GLY A 19 -4.06 -8.16 -9.63
CA GLY A 19 -2.63 -7.95 -9.76
C GLY A 19 -1.85 -8.26 -8.50
N THR A 20 -0.99 -9.27 -8.58
CA THR A 20 -0.05 -9.62 -7.50
C THR A 20 1.37 -9.15 -7.80
N ARG A 21 1.50 -8.16 -8.68
CA ARG A 21 2.81 -7.67 -9.14
C ARG A 21 3.69 -7.20 -7.99
N HIS A 22 3.14 -6.41 -7.07
CA HIS A 22 3.91 -5.89 -5.94
C HIS A 22 4.32 -7.00 -4.97
N TYR A 23 3.45 -7.98 -4.75
CA TYR A 23 3.79 -9.16 -3.96
C TYR A 23 4.94 -9.94 -4.60
N SER A 24 4.89 -10.19 -5.90
CA SER A 24 5.95 -10.91 -6.62
C SER A 24 7.27 -10.13 -6.58
N LEU A 25 7.20 -8.82 -6.77
CA LEU A 25 8.38 -7.95 -6.67
C LEU A 25 8.97 -7.98 -5.25
N ALA A 26 8.14 -7.91 -4.24
CA ALA A 26 8.57 -7.95 -2.84
C ALA A 26 9.28 -9.26 -2.50
N ARG A 27 8.74 -10.38 -2.97
CA ARG A 27 9.38 -11.69 -2.79
C ARG A 27 10.74 -11.74 -3.47
N HIS A 28 10.82 -11.23 -4.68
CA HIS A 28 12.07 -11.22 -5.43
C HIS A 28 13.12 -10.32 -4.75
N LEU A 29 12.72 -9.15 -4.30
CA LEU A 29 13.61 -8.22 -3.59
C LEU A 29 14.18 -8.83 -2.30
N ARG A 30 13.41 -9.69 -1.64
CA ARG A 30 13.91 -10.38 -0.44
C ARG A 30 15.14 -11.23 -0.73
N GLN A 31 15.20 -11.85 -1.90
CA GLN A 31 16.36 -12.64 -2.33
C GLN A 31 17.61 -11.76 -2.55
N HIS A 32 17.41 -10.46 -2.68
CA HIS A 32 18.47 -9.48 -2.90
C HIS A 32 18.73 -8.59 -1.67
N GLY A 33 18.32 -9.04 -0.49
CA GLY A 33 18.61 -8.34 0.76
C GLY A 33 17.67 -7.19 1.12
N TRP A 34 16.47 -7.14 0.52
CA TRP A 34 15.46 -6.12 0.82
C TRP A 34 14.27 -6.73 1.54
N ASP A 35 13.84 -6.09 2.62
CA ASP A 35 12.61 -6.42 3.32
C ASP A 35 11.51 -5.43 2.88
N ALA A 36 10.50 -5.94 2.18
CA ALA A 36 9.46 -5.11 1.60
C ALA A 36 8.18 -5.15 2.44
N THR A 37 7.58 -3.98 2.64
CA THR A 37 6.23 -3.83 3.17
C THR A 37 5.37 -3.18 2.11
N ILE A 38 4.26 -3.82 1.78
CA ILE A 38 3.27 -3.29 0.84
C ILE A 38 2.20 -2.58 1.65
N ILE A 39 1.95 -1.32 1.34
CA ILE A 39 0.96 -0.50 2.02
C ILE A 39 -0.20 -0.29 1.05
N ALA A 40 -1.34 -0.92 1.36
CA ALA A 40 -2.48 -1.00 0.46
C ALA A 40 -3.79 -0.66 1.18
N ALA A 41 -4.83 -0.35 0.39
CA ALA A 41 -6.16 -0.13 0.93
C ALA A 41 -6.77 -1.43 1.44
N SER A 42 -7.57 -1.33 2.50
CA SER A 42 -8.19 -2.48 3.14
C SER A 42 -9.30 -3.12 2.30
N VAL A 43 -9.91 -2.36 1.38
CA VAL A 43 -10.99 -2.87 0.52
C VAL A 43 -10.39 -3.51 -0.72
N GLU A 44 -10.78 -4.77 -0.98
CA GLU A 44 -10.39 -5.48 -2.19
C GLU A 44 -11.08 -4.88 -3.40
N HIS A 45 -10.29 -4.46 -4.39
CA HIS A 45 -10.78 -3.69 -5.54
C HIS A 45 -11.87 -4.39 -6.34
N LYS A 46 -11.70 -5.69 -6.62
CA LYS A 46 -12.62 -6.42 -7.50
C LYS A 46 -13.91 -6.86 -6.83
N THR A 47 -13.86 -7.20 -5.55
CA THR A 47 -15.00 -7.77 -4.83
C THR A 47 -15.66 -6.77 -3.88
N GLY A 48 -14.98 -5.67 -3.54
CA GLY A 48 -15.44 -4.73 -2.53
C GLY A 48 -15.36 -5.26 -1.10
N ARG A 49 -14.71 -6.43 -0.90
CA ARG A 49 -14.58 -7.03 0.43
C ARG A 49 -13.70 -6.19 1.33
N GLN A 50 -14.19 -5.87 2.52
CA GLN A 50 -13.39 -5.22 3.56
C GLN A 50 -12.56 -6.28 4.30
N ARG A 51 -11.24 -6.08 4.33
CA ARG A 51 -10.31 -6.99 5.03
C ARG A 51 -10.24 -6.77 6.52
N LEU A 52 -10.67 -5.61 6.98
CA LEU A 52 -10.63 -5.22 8.39
C LEU A 52 -11.95 -5.51 9.09
N ASP A 53 -11.86 -5.84 10.37
CA ASP A 53 -13.04 -5.98 11.22
C ASP A 53 -13.57 -4.61 11.63
N ALA A 54 -14.82 -4.57 12.14
CA ALA A 54 -15.40 -3.34 12.63
C ALA A 54 -14.52 -2.73 13.73
N GLY A 55 -14.22 -1.45 13.60
CA GLY A 55 -13.39 -0.73 14.57
C GLY A 55 -11.88 -0.79 14.30
N GLU A 56 -11.41 -1.69 13.45
CA GLU A 56 -9.99 -1.70 13.05
C GLU A 56 -9.69 -0.55 12.09
N THR A 57 -8.57 0.13 12.28
CA THR A 57 -8.12 1.22 11.39
C THR A 57 -7.01 0.79 10.46
N GLN A 58 -6.27 -0.24 10.85
CA GLN A 58 -5.22 -0.85 10.04
C GLN A 58 -4.94 -2.27 10.55
N LYS A 59 -4.27 -3.06 9.73
CA LYS A 59 -3.91 -4.43 10.06
C LYS A 59 -2.65 -4.84 9.31
N VAL A 60 -1.75 -5.53 9.98
CA VAL A 60 -0.56 -6.11 9.34
C VAL A 60 -0.78 -7.60 9.14
N GLU A 61 -0.57 -8.07 7.93
CA GLU A 61 -0.60 -9.50 7.60
C GLU A 61 0.65 -9.84 6.79
N SER A 62 1.14 -11.08 6.93
CA SER A 62 2.31 -11.53 6.19
C SER A 62 1.97 -12.75 5.34
N TYR A 63 2.46 -12.77 4.11
CA TYR A 63 2.29 -13.86 3.16
C TYR A 63 3.67 -14.24 2.61
N ASP A 64 4.14 -15.43 2.91
CA ASP A 64 5.46 -15.93 2.48
C ASP A 64 6.59 -14.93 2.75
N GLY A 65 6.56 -14.31 3.93
CA GLY A 65 7.55 -13.33 4.35
C GLY A 65 7.37 -11.91 3.80
N VAL A 66 6.33 -11.68 2.99
CA VAL A 66 5.98 -10.33 2.50
C VAL A 66 4.93 -9.73 3.42
N ARG A 67 5.23 -8.57 3.97
CA ARG A 67 4.34 -7.87 4.89
C ARG A 67 3.41 -6.95 4.12
N PHE A 68 2.10 -7.01 4.48
CA PHE A 68 1.08 -6.09 4.00
C PHE A 68 0.57 -5.26 5.17
N LEU A 69 0.56 -3.95 5.01
CA LEU A 69 -0.15 -3.04 5.90
C LEU A 69 -1.43 -2.62 5.19
N TRP A 70 -2.56 -3.14 5.66
CA TRP A 70 -3.88 -2.77 5.17
C TRP A 70 -4.34 -1.51 5.88
N VAL A 71 -4.63 -0.47 5.11
CA VAL A 71 -5.06 0.83 5.63
C VAL A 71 -6.54 1.00 5.36
N ARG A 72 -7.30 1.34 6.37
CA ARG A 72 -8.75 1.41 6.24
C ARG A 72 -9.19 2.44 5.20
N THR A 73 -10.03 1.97 4.29
CA THR A 73 -10.80 2.79 3.36
C THR A 73 -12.24 2.31 3.39
N SER A 74 -13.18 3.16 2.96
CA SER A 74 -14.59 2.76 2.87
C SER A 74 -14.80 1.85 1.66
N THR A 75 -15.80 0.99 1.75
CA THR A 75 -16.30 0.25 0.61
C THR A 75 -16.95 1.22 -0.40
N TYR A 76 -16.89 0.89 -1.68
CA TYR A 76 -17.52 1.70 -2.72
C TYR A 76 -18.28 0.81 -3.68
N SER A 77 -19.38 1.34 -4.19
CA SER A 77 -20.30 0.62 -5.09
C SER A 77 -20.05 0.91 -6.56
N GLY A 78 -18.88 1.42 -6.91
CA GLY A 78 -18.47 1.59 -8.30
C GLY A 78 -18.74 2.96 -8.91
N ASN A 79 -19.32 3.93 -8.21
CA ASN A 79 -19.41 5.28 -8.75
C ASN A 79 -18.09 6.04 -8.53
N GLY A 80 -17.83 7.04 -9.38
CA GLY A 80 -16.57 7.78 -9.35
C GLY A 80 -16.34 8.56 -8.06
N PHE A 81 -17.40 9.00 -7.41
CA PHE A 81 -17.32 9.78 -6.18
C PHE A 81 -16.79 8.95 -5.00
N ASP A 82 -17.32 7.73 -4.86
CA ASP A 82 -16.87 6.81 -3.80
C ASP A 82 -15.41 6.38 -4.01
N ARG A 83 -15.00 6.26 -5.27
CA ARG A 83 -13.61 5.94 -5.60
C ARG A 83 -12.66 7.06 -5.17
N ILE A 84 -13.01 8.31 -5.47
CA ILE A 84 -12.22 9.46 -5.05
C ILE A 84 -12.16 9.54 -3.53
N ARG A 85 -13.26 9.33 -2.86
CA ARG A 85 -13.32 9.28 -1.39
C ARG A 85 -12.38 8.22 -0.84
N SER A 86 -12.39 7.02 -1.40
CA SER A 86 -11.51 5.94 -0.99
C SER A 86 -10.03 6.30 -1.20
N MET A 87 -9.70 6.94 -2.32
CA MET A 87 -8.34 7.40 -2.62
C MET A 87 -7.86 8.45 -1.61
N LEU A 88 -8.72 9.40 -1.25
CA LEU A 88 -8.42 10.41 -0.24
C LEU A 88 -8.24 9.79 1.14
N GLN A 89 -9.12 8.87 1.51
CA GLN A 89 -8.99 8.16 2.79
C GLN A 89 -7.68 7.41 2.88
N TYR A 90 -7.30 6.70 1.82
CA TYR A 90 -6.02 6.02 1.75
C TYR A 90 -4.86 6.99 1.98
N ALA A 91 -4.81 8.07 1.20
CA ALA A 91 -3.72 9.03 1.28
C ALA A 91 -3.59 9.68 2.66
N PHE A 92 -4.70 10.00 3.31
CA PHE A 92 -4.68 10.63 4.64
C PHE A 92 -4.48 9.63 5.77
N ASN A 93 -4.92 8.39 5.60
CA ASN A 93 -4.80 7.38 6.66
C ASN A 93 -3.45 6.66 6.67
N VAL A 94 -2.73 6.61 5.55
CA VAL A 94 -1.43 5.96 5.46
C VAL A 94 -0.43 6.46 6.50
N PRO A 95 -0.20 7.77 6.68
CA PRO A 95 0.76 8.22 7.68
C PRO A 95 0.40 7.83 9.12
N ARG A 96 -0.90 7.82 9.43
CA ARG A 96 -1.39 7.40 10.74
C ARG A 96 -1.19 5.90 10.97
N ALA A 97 -1.53 5.11 9.96
CA ALA A 97 -1.38 3.66 10.01
C ALA A 97 0.08 3.24 10.18
N VAL A 98 0.98 3.85 9.43
CA VAL A 98 2.41 3.61 9.54
C VAL A 98 2.92 3.92 10.94
N ARG A 99 2.49 5.04 11.50
CA ARG A 99 2.89 5.45 12.85
C ARG A 99 2.35 4.48 13.91
N SER A 100 1.09 4.07 13.78
CA SER A 100 0.41 3.22 14.76
C SER A 100 0.91 1.79 14.76
N THR A 101 1.45 1.31 13.66
CA THR A 101 1.95 -0.07 13.55
C THR A 101 3.43 -0.19 13.91
N GLU A 102 4.09 0.91 14.21
CA GLU A 102 5.51 0.93 14.58
C GLU A 102 6.40 0.18 13.58
N LEU A 103 6.11 0.35 12.29
CA LEU A 103 6.95 -0.23 11.24
C LEU A 103 8.36 0.33 11.33
N GLU A 104 9.34 -0.54 11.11
CA GLU A 104 10.73 -0.10 11.02
C GLU A 104 10.90 0.86 9.85
N ALA A 105 11.65 1.95 10.07
CA ALA A 105 11.85 3.00 9.08
C ALA A 105 12.38 2.44 7.76
N PRO A 106 11.88 2.95 6.62
CA PRO A 106 12.32 2.47 5.31
C PRO A 106 13.66 3.11 4.91
N ASP A 107 14.36 2.44 3.99
CA ASP A 107 15.51 3.01 3.30
C ASP A 107 15.11 3.64 1.98
N VAL A 108 13.95 3.26 1.45
CA VAL A 108 13.38 3.83 0.22
C VAL A 108 11.86 3.65 0.24
N VAL A 109 11.15 4.60 -0.37
CA VAL A 109 9.68 4.53 -0.54
C VAL A 109 9.38 4.54 -2.03
N ILE A 110 8.53 3.60 -2.47
CA ILE A 110 8.03 3.52 -3.84
C ILE A 110 6.54 3.84 -3.82
N GLY A 111 6.11 4.82 -4.61
CA GLY A 111 4.71 5.15 -4.79
C GLY A 111 4.26 4.79 -6.20
N SER A 112 3.22 3.96 -6.32
CA SER A 112 2.71 3.48 -7.60
C SER A 112 1.52 4.28 -8.08
N SER A 113 1.46 4.52 -9.38
CA SER A 113 0.57 5.47 -10.03
C SER A 113 -0.78 4.92 -10.45
N VAL A 114 -1.41 4.09 -9.66
CA VAL A 114 -2.82 3.78 -9.93
C VAL A 114 -3.65 5.07 -9.82
N HIS A 115 -3.28 5.92 -8.88
CA HIS A 115 -3.77 7.30 -8.81
C HIS A 115 -2.70 8.18 -8.15
N PRO A 116 -2.70 9.49 -8.44
CA PRO A 116 -1.63 10.38 -7.97
C PRO A 116 -1.59 10.55 -6.44
N LEU A 117 -2.69 10.29 -5.74
CA LEU A 117 -2.75 10.44 -4.29
C LEU A 117 -1.88 9.41 -3.56
N ALA A 118 -1.77 8.19 -4.09
CA ALA A 118 -0.87 7.18 -3.52
C ALA A 118 0.60 7.62 -3.66
N ALA A 119 0.96 8.15 -4.83
CA ALA A 119 2.29 8.69 -5.06
C ALA A 119 2.59 9.88 -4.14
N TRP A 120 1.62 10.77 -3.97
CA TRP A 120 1.74 11.91 -3.06
C TRP A 120 1.95 11.46 -1.61
N ALA A 121 1.19 10.48 -1.14
CA ALA A 121 1.38 9.92 0.20
C ALA A 121 2.77 9.31 0.37
N GLY A 122 3.25 8.59 -0.65
CA GLY A 122 4.59 8.01 -0.67
C GLY A 122 5.69 9.07 -0.61
N ALA A 123 5.55 10.13 -1.40
CA ALA A 123 6.50 11.24 -1.41
C ALA A 123 6.56 11.94 -0.04
N ARG A 124 5.42 12.12 0.62
CA ARG A 124 5.38 12.69 1.97
C ARG A 124 6.07 11.81 2.99
N LEU A 125 5.85 10.49 2.93
CA LEU A 125 6.54 9.56 3.81
C LEU A 125 8.05 9.57 3.57
N ALA A 126 8.49 9.55 2.32
CA ALA A 126 9.91 9.60 1.97
C ALA A 126 10.56 10.86 2.54
N ARG A 127 9.89 12.02 2.41
CA ARG A 127 10.39 13.27 2.98
C ARG A 127 10.47 13.20 4.50
N ARG A 128 9.46 12.63 5.14
CA ARG A 128 9.41 12.52 6.60
C ARG A 128 10.55 11.67 7.15
N TYR A 129 10.87 10.58 6.46
CA TYR A 129 11.94 9.66 6.87
C TYR A 129 13.29 10.03 6.26
N ASN A 130 13.34 11.09 5.46
CA ASN A 130 14.55 11.55 4.78
C ASN A 130 15.21 10.45 3.93
N VAL A 131 14.42 9.78 3.12
CA VAL A 131 14.85 8.68 2.25
C VAL A 131 14.45 8.95 0.80
N PRO A 132 15.09 8.29 -0.18
CA PRO A 132 14.71 8.43 -1.58
C PRO A 132 13.28 8.01 -1.85
N PHE A 133 12.65 8.69 -2.82
CA PHE A 133 11.33 8.37 -3.31
C PHE A 133 11.42 7.94 -4.77
N ILE A 134 10.79 6.81 -5.09
CA ILE A 134 10.66 6.31 -6.46
C ILE A 134 9.21 6.40 -6.86
N PHE A 135 8.93 7.15 -7.93
CA PHE A 135 7.59 7.21 -8.50
C PHE A 135 7.48 6.18 -9.62
N GLU A 136 6.67 5.15 -9.39
CA GLU A 136 6.44 4.10 -10.36
C GLU A 136 5.20 4.43 -11.19
N ILE A 137 5.40 4.73 -12.47
CA ILE A 137 4.31 4.97 -13.42
C ILE A 137 3.98 3.64 -14.10
N ARG A 138 2.78 3.11 -13.84
CA ARG A 138 2.39 1.78 -14.30
C ARG A 138 1.58 1.81 -15.60
N ASP A 139 0.74 2.81 -15.75
CA ASP A 139 -0.15 2.93 -16.90
C ASP A 139 0.10 4.26 -17.60
N LEU A 140 0.59 4.18 -18.82
CA LEU A 140 0.73 5.32 -19.71
C LEU A 140 -0.32 5.19 -20.82
N TRP A 141 -1.15 6.17 -20.95
CA TRP A 141 -2.16 6.19 -22.00
C TRP A 141 -2.33 7.56 -22.66
#